data_718c408dc705c5dc471567f628855232
#
_entry.id   718c408dc705c5dc471567f628855232
#
_cell.length_a   1.000
_cell.length_b   1.000
_cell.length_c   1.000
_cell.angle_alpha   90.00
_cell.angle_beta   90.00
_cell.angle_gamma   90.00
#
_symmetry.space_group_name_H-M   'P 1'
#
loop_
_entity.id
_entity.type
_entity.pdbx_description
1 polymer ?
#
loop_
_entity_poly.entity_id
_entity_poly.type
_entity_poly.pdbx_seq_one_letter_code
_entity_poly.pdbx_strand_id
1 'polypeptide(L)'
;GLVPEGWRAATLGDVAAYINRGLAPKYDDAAACVVINQKCIRDQRLNMVEARRQSKPVPAEKVVRLGDVLINSTGVGTLGRVAQVLAPVDNVTVDTHVTIVRPSKDCDQDFFGLTLLARQAHFEAQGVGSTGQTELSRGRIAEAPIIVPPLAVQRAFADLVRPMRRLTETLQNKILNLRTTRDLLLPKLISGELDVSAMPEPEVLAA
;
A
#
# COMPACT_ATOMS: atom_id res chain seq x y z
N GLY A 1 26.17 -4.15 12.90
CA GLY A 1 27.02 -4.33 11.74
C GLY A 1 27.57 -2.98 11.28
N LEU A 2 28.70 -2.98 10.60
CA LEU A 2 29.28 -1.76 10.05
C LEU A 2 28.38 -1.22 8.92
N VAL A 3 28.10 0.08 8.96
CA VAL A 3 27.41 0.76 7.85
C VAL A 3 28.43 0.95 6.72
N PRO A 4 28.11 0.60 5.47
CA PRO A 4 29.03 0.78 4.36
C PRO A 4 29.49 2.24 4.20
N GLU A 5 30.66 2.47 3.62
CA GLU A 5 31.18 3.81 3.36
C GLU A 5 30.18 4.63 2.50
N GLY A 6 29.94 5.88 2.89
CA GLY A 6 28.98 6.77 2.23
C GLY A 6 27.51 6.52 2.58
N TRP A 7 27.21 5.45 3.30
CA TRP A 7 25.86 5.21 3.82
C TRP A 7 25.71 5.88 5.19
N ARG A 8 24.51 6.28 5.57
CA ARG A 8 24.24 6.89 6.88
C ARG A 8 23.13 6.18 7.63
N ALA A 9 23.29 6.05 8.94
CA ALA A 9 22.20 5.74 9.84
C ALA A 9 21.33 7.00 10.01
N ALA A 10 20.02 6.82 9.95
CA ALA A 10 19.04 7.89 10.05
C ALA A 10 17.76 7.36 10.67
N THR A 11 16.84 8.25 10.99
CA THR A 11 15.46 7.91 11.31
C THR A 11 14.56 8.09 10.07
N LEU A 12 13.39 7.49 10.11
CA LEU A 12 12.41 7.68 9.05
C LEU A 12 11.99 9.17 8.94
N GLY A 13 11.93 9.88 10.08
CA GLY A 13 11.64 11.31 10.13
C GLY A 13 12.64 12.17 9.38
N ASP A 14 13.93 11.75 9.31
CA ASP A 14 14.99 12.49 8.62
C ASP A 14 14.87 12.43 7.08
N VAL A 15 14.13 11.45 6.55
CA VAL A 15 14.01 11.21 5.10
C VAL A 15 12.57 11.29 4.60
N ALA A 16 11.61 11.48 5.47
CA ALA A 16 10.21 11.69 5.11
C ALA A 16 9.89 13.19 5.07
N ALA A 17 9.23 13.63 3.99
CA ALA A 17 8.68 14.99 3.90
C ALA A 17 7.37 15.16 4.67
N TYR A 18 6.68 14.06 4.96
CA TYR A 18 5.38 14.08 5.63
C TYR A 18 5.11 12.77 6.35
N ILE A 19 4.73 12.85 7.63
CA ILE A 19 4.26 11.73 8.44
C ILE A 19 3.03 12.20 9.21
N ASN A 20 1.84 11.81 8.76
CA ASN A 20 0.62 12.21 9.44
C ASN A 20 -0.54 11.26 9.16
N ARG A 21 -1.48 11.17 10.11
CA ARG A 21 -2.74 10.45 9.92
C ARG A 21 -3.67 11.19 8.99
N GLY A 22 -4.57 10.45 8.38
CA GLY A 22 -5.66 11.01 7.59
C GLY A 22 -6.66 11.82 8.40
N LEU A 23 -7.89 11.78 7.98
CA LEU A 23 -8.98 12.53 8.60
C LEU A 23 -10.12 11.61 9.04
N ALA A 24 -10.94 12.07 9.99
CA ALA A 24 -12.20 11.41 10.30
C ALA A 24 -13.15 11.65 9.11
N PRO A 25 -13.52 10.61 8.34
CA PRO A 25 -14.32 10.78 7.13
C PRO A 25 -15.77 11.09 7.46
N LYS A 26 -16.43 11.81 6.56
CA LYS A 26 -17.91 11.87 6.47
C LYS A 26 -18.30 10.99 5.28
N TYR A 27 -18.69 9.75 5.58
CA TYR A 27 -19.03 8.79 4.53
C TYR A 27 -20.23 9.24 3.71
N ASP A 28 -20.11 9.10 2.39
CA ASP A 28 -21.11 9.53 1.42
C ASP A 28 -20.82 8.80 0.09
N ASP A 29 -21.65 7.86 -0.27
CA ASP A 29 -21.42 6.99 -1.43
C ASP A 29 -21.56 7.75 -2.77
N ALA A 30 -22.20 8.93 -2.77
CA ALA A 30 -22.30 9.82 -3.93
C ALA A 30 -21.06 10.73 -4.11
N ALA A 31 -20.21 10.83 -3.09
CA ALA A 31 -19.03 11.70 -3.15
C ALA A 31 -17.96 11.18 -4.11
N ALA A 32 -17.19 12.12 -4.68
CA ALA A 32 -16.08 11.77 -5.59
C ALA A 32 -14.80 11.35 -4.83
N CYS A 33 -14.61 11.81 -3.58
CA CYS A 33 -13.40 11.52 -2.82
C CYS A 33 -13.44 10.10 -2.24
N VAL A 34 -12.35 9.35 -2.44
CA VAL A 34 -12.17 7.99 -1.90
C VAL A 34 -11.31 8.05 -0.64
N VAL A 35 -11.70 7.32 0.39
CA VAL A 35 -10.95 7.19 1.64
C VAL A 35 -10.47 5.76 1.85
N ILE A 36 -9.16 5.61 1.96
CA ILE A 36 -8.50 4.37 2.31
C ILE A 36 -8.58 4.19 3.84
N ASN A 37 -9.02 3.02 4.27
CA ASN A 37 -9.08 2.62 5.66
C ASN A 37 -8.11 1.45 5.92
N GLN A 38 -8.00 1.03 7.19
CA GLN A 38 -7.07 -0.04 7.58
C GLN A 38 -7.32 -1.40 6.88
N LYS A 39 -8.53 -1.69 6.39
CA LYS A 39 -8.83 -2.94 5.67
C LYS A 39 -8.24 -2.95 4.26
N CYS A 40 -8.03 -1.75 3.70
CA CYS A 40 -7.42 -1.60 2.38
C CYS A 40 -5.94 -2.03 2.36
N ILE A 41 -5.27 -2.10 3.53
CA ILE A 41 -3.85 -2.45 3.62
C ILE A 41 -3.73 -3.92 4.07
N ARG A 42 -3.36 -4.77 3.12
CA ARG A 42 -3.21 -6.21 3.34
C ARG A 42 -2.12 -6.79 2.45
N ASP A 43 -1.33 -7.72 2.99
CA ASP A 43 -0.28 -8.43 2.26
C ASP A 43 0.69 -7.47 1.53
N GLN A 44 1.03 -6.36 2.21
CA GLN A 44 1.88 -5.27 1.69
C GLN A 44 1.33 -4.58 0.43
N ARG A 45 0.01 -4.57 0.24
CA ARG A 45 -0.69 -4.04 -0.93
C ARG A 45 -1.88 -3.19 -0.55
N LEU A 46 -2.29 -2.35 -1.50
CA LEU A 46 -3.55 -1.63 -1.43
C LEU A 46 -4.65 -2.42 -2.15
N ASN A 47 -5.72 -2.73 -1.40
CA ASN A 47 -6.97 -3.24 -1.94
C ASN A 47 -8.01 -2.13 -1.92
N MET A 48 -8.27 -1.52 -3.07
CA MET A 48 -9.20 -0.41 -3.19
C MET A 48 -10.67 -0.84 -3.11
N VAL A 49 -10.97 -2.13 -3.19
CA VAL A 49 -12.34 -2.67 -3.03
C VAL A 49 -12.90 -2.39 -1.63
N GLU A 50 -12.00 -2.34 -0.62
CA GLU A 50 -12.37 -2.03 0.77
C GLU A 50 -12.43 -0.52 1.06
N ALA A 51 -12.07 0.32 0.09
CA ALA A 51 -12.14 1.77 0.24
C ALA A 51 -13.58 2.26 0.18
N ARG A 52 -13.84 3.40 0.83
CA ARG A 52 -15.17 4.00 0.88
C ARG A 52 -15.13 5.42 0.32
N ARG A 53 -16.30 5.96 -0.02
CA ARG A 53 -16.41 7.37 -0.45
C ARG A 53 -16.74 8.27 0.73
N GLN A 54 -16.33 9.53 0.64
CA GLN A 54 -16.54 10.52 1.70
C GLN A 54 -16.65 11.94 1.12
N SER A 55 -17.39 12.83 1.80
CA SER A 55 -17.71 14.20 1.31
C SER A 55 -17.00 15.32 2.07
N LYS A 56 -16.21 15.01 3.11
CA LYS A 56 -15.47 16.03 3.86
C LYS A 56 -14.33 16.59 3.00
N PRO A 57 -14.11 17.92 2.97
CA PRO A 57 -12.97 18.53 2.30
C PRO A 57 -11.64 17.96 2.80
N VAL A 58 -10.74 17.63 1.87
CA VAL A 58 -9.42 17.05 2.17
C VAL A 58 -8.34 18.10 2.03
N PRO A 59 -7.57 18.41 3.10
CA PRO A 59 -6.39 19.25 2.98
C PRO A 59 -5.38 18.69 1.99
N ALA A 60 -4.74 19.55 1.20
CA ALA A 60 -3.86 19.15 0.10
C ALA A 60 -2.69 18.22 0.53
N GLU A 61 -2.19 18.39 1.76
CA GLU A 61 -1.14 17.55 2.33
C GLU A 61 -1.62 16.13 2.67
N LYS A 62 -2.95 15.95 2.90
CA LYS A 62 -3.59 14.66 3.19
C LYS A 62 -4.10 13.93 1.95
N VAL A 63 -3.97 14.52 0.78
CA VAL A 63 -4.20 13.82 -0.50
C VAL A 63 -3.06 12.85 -0.72
N VAL A 64 -3.42 11.58 -0.95
CA VAL A 64 -2.47 10.50 -1.24
C VAL A 64 -1.82 10.71 -2.59
N ARG A 65 -0.53 10.45 -2.69
CA ARG A 65 0.28 10.64 -3.91
C ARG A 65 1.01 9.36 -4.28
N LEU A 66 1.35 9.23 -5.54
CA LEU A 66 2.26 8.18 -6.00
C LEU A 66 3.55 8.20 -5.17
N GLY A 67 4.00 7.03 -4.72
CA GLY A 67 5.19 6.87 -3.89
C GLY A 67 4.94 6.98 -2.38
N ASP A 68 3.78 7.51 -1.94
CA ASP A 68 3.43 7.51 -0.52
C ASP A 68 3.42 6.07 0.03
N VAL A 69 3.86 5.92 1.26
CA VAL A 69 3.72 4.67 2.01
C VAL A 69 2.64 4.85 3.07
N LEU A 70 1.71 3.92 3.13
CA LEU A 70 0.60 3.92 4.06
C LEU A 70 0.84 2.88 5.14
N ILE A 71 0.71 3.28 6.40
CA ILE A 71 0.94 2.42 7.57
C ILE A 71 -0.31 2.41 8.44
N ASN A 72 -0.83 1.24 8.76
CA ASN A 72 -1.93 1.11 9.70
C ASN A 72 -1.45 1.48 11.11
N SER A 73 -2.01 2.54 11.65
CA SER A 73 -1.64 3.09 12.96
C SER A 73 -2.50 2.59 14.11
N THR A 74 -3.59 1.86 13.80
CA THR A 74 -4.49 1.26 14.79
C THR A 74 -5.12 -0.01 14.23
N GLY A 75 -5.81 -0.76 15.07
CA GLY A 75 -6.62 -1.91 14.71
C GLY A 75 -6.01 -3.25 15.13
N VAL A 76 -6.81 -4.05 15.83
CA VAL A 76 -6.43 -5.40 16.26
C VAL A 76 -6.13 -6.27 15.03
N GLY A 77 -4.92 -6.83 14.98
CA GLY A 77 -4.45 -7.69 13.88
C GLY A 77 -4.20 -6.96 12.54
N THR A 78 -4.31 -5.63 12.50
CA THR A 78 -4.00 -4.83 11.30
C THR A 78 -2.96 -3.75 11.53
N LEU A 79 -2.69 -3.40 12.79
CA LEU A 79 -1.69 -2.42 13.18
C LEU A 79 -0.31 -2.77 12.60
N GLY A 80 0.41 -1.77 12.12
CA GLY A 80 1.75 -1.92 11.57
C GLY A 80 1.81 -2.43 10.13
N ARG A 81 0.69 -2.85 9.52
CA ARG A 81 0.67 -3.24 8.10
C ARG A 81 1.07 -2.06 7.22
N VAL A 82 1.85 -2.36 6.20
CA VAL A 82 2.44 -1.37 5.30
C VAL A 82 2.02 -1.66 3.86
N ALA A 83 1.71 -0.60 3.10
CA ALA A 83 1.58 -0.69 1.65
C ALA A 83 2.10 0.59 1.00
N GLN A 84 2.62 0.50 -0.22
CA GLN A 84 3.02 1.66 -1.01
C GLN A 84 2.03 1.93 -2.13
N VAL A 85 1.81 3.20 -2.42
CA VAL A 85 1.03 3.66 -3.57
C VAL A 85 1.90 3.57 -4.81
N LEU A 86 1.63 2.57 -5.66
CA LEU A 86 2.46 2.23 -6.83
C LEU A 86 1.92 2.81 -8.14
N ALA A 87 0.65 3.18 -8.19
CA ALA A 87 0.01 3.82 -9.34
C ALA A 87 -0.51 5.20 -8.96
N PRO A 88 -0.63 6.13 -9.91
CA PRO A 88 -1.31 7.39 -9.69
C PRO A 88 -2.73 7.17 -9.19
N VAL A 89 -3.12 7.90 -8.16
CA VAL A 89 -4.48 7.93 -7.62
C VAL A 89 -5.00 9.37 -7.64
N ASP A 90 -6.27 9.53 -7.94
CA ASP A 90 -6.90 10.84 -7.98
C ASP A 90 -7.96 10.96 -6.90
N ASN A 91 -7.99 12.09 -6.22
CA ASN A 91 -8.96 12.41 -5.16
C ASN A 91 -9.07 11.34 -4.07
N VAL A 92 -7.91 10.84 -3.59
CA VAL A 92 -7.82 9.80 -2.57
C VAL A 92 -7.17 10.35 -1.31
N THR A 93 -7.73 9.99 -0.16
CA THR A 93 -7.16 10.28 1.17
C THR A 93 -7.16 9.00 2.02
N VAL A 94 -6.70 9.10 3.25
CA VAL A 94 -6.78 8.03 4.24
C VAL A 94 -7.59 8.47 5.45
N ASP A 95 -8.12 7.51 6.22
CA ASP A 95 -8.82 7.79 7.48
C ASP A 95 -7.84 8.00 8.65
N THR A 96 -8.36 8.21 9.85
CA THR A 96 -7.57 8.41 11.08
C THR A 96 -6.82 7.16 11.54
N HIS A 97 -7.12 6.00 10.96
CA HIS A 97 -6.49 4.73 11.31
C HIS A 97 -5.22 4.45 10.47
N VAL A 98 -4.99 5.24 9.42
CA VAL A 98 -3.86 5.09 8.51
C VAL A 98 -2.99 6.34 8.53
N THR A 99 -1.67 6.14 8.58
CA THR A 99 -0.67 7.21 8.48
C THR A 99 -0.07 7.22 7.08
N ILE A 100 -0.04 8.41 6.46
CA ILE A 100 0.70 8.68 5.23
C ILE A 100 2.14 8.97 5.61
N VAL A 101 3.08 8.26 5.00
CA VAL A 101 4.52 8.51 5.10
C VAL A 101 5.03 8.80 3.69
N ARG A 102 5.38 10.06 3.45
CA ARG A 102 5.80 10.55 2.14
C ARG A 102 7.30 10.73 2.10
N PRO A 103 8.02 10.16 1.12
CA PRO A 103 9.45 10.39 0.99
C PRO A 103 9.77 11.86 0.73
N SER A 104 10.93 12.32 1.22
CA SER A 104 11.50 13.61 0.83
C SER A 104 12.03 13.54 -0.61
N LYS A 105 12.31 14.71 -1.21
CA LYS A 105 12.93 14.80 -2.54
C LYS A 105 14.33 14.17 -2.62
N ASP A 106 14.99 13.99 -1.47
CA ASP A 106 16.34 13.46 -1.35
C ASP A 106 16.34 11.93 -1.11
N CYS A 107 15.18 11.29 -1.23
CA CYS A 107 15.00 9.86 -1.09
C CYS A 107 14.22 9.29 -2.29
N ASP A 108 14.79 8.27 -2.94
CA ASP A 108 14.10 7.60 -4.05
C ASP A 108 12.85 6.87 -3.54
N GLN A 109 11.73 7.03 -4.24
CA GLN A 109 10.44 6.50 -3.81
C GLN A 109 10.37 4.97 -3.78
N ASP A 110 11.05 4.27 -4.70
CA ASP A 110 11.05 2.80 -4.76
C ASP A 110 11.95 2.23 -3.66
N PHE A 111 13.12 2.84 -3.43
CA PHE A 111 13.97 2.52 -2.29
C PHE A 111 13.22 2.73 -0.96
N PHE A 112 12.58 3.89 -0.80
CA PHE A 112 11.83 4.25 0.39
C PHE A 112 10.71 3.25 0.66
N GLY A 113 9.88 2.97 -0.34
CA GLY A 113 8.76 2.05 -0.23
C GLY A 113 9.19 0.65 0.18
N LEU A 114 10.20 0.09 -0.49
CA LEU A 114 10.70 -1.25 -0.18
C LEU A 114 11.36 -1.32 1.21
N THR A 115 12.05 -0.25 1.61
CA THR A 115 12.61 -0.15 2.97
C THR A 115 11.52 -0.22 4.04
N LEU A 116 10.38 0.47 3.85
CA LEU A 116 9.29 0.44 4.80
C LEU A 116 8.50 -0.87 4.76
N LEU A 117 8.30 -1.46 3.57
CA LEU A 117 7.68 -2.77 3.43
C LEU A 117 8.48 -3.85 4.19
N ALA A 118 9.81 -3.84 4.06
CA ALA A 118 10.69 -4.76 4.78
C ALA A 118 10.66 -4.56 6.32
N ARG A 119 10.19 -3.39 6.78
CA ARG A 119 10.06 -3.06 8.20
C ARG A 119 8.67 -3.27 8.80
N GLN A 120 7.77 -3.89 8.07
CA GLN A 120 6.41 -4.14 8.58
C GLN A 120 6.43 -4.80 9.96
N ALA A 121 7.21 -5.87 10.16
CA ALA A 121 7.31 -6.56 11.46
C ALA A 121 7.79 -5.62 12.58
N HIS A 122 8.67 -4.67 12.28
CA HIS A 122 9.08 -3.64 13.24
C HIS A 122 7.91 -2.75 13.65
N PHE A 123 7.10 -2.28 12.69
CA PHE A 123 5.93 -1.45 12.99
C PHE A 123 4.85 -2.22 13.76
N GLU A 124 4.63 -3.48 13.43
CA GLU A 124 3.70 -4.36 14.15
C GLU A 124 4.11 -4.51 15.62
N ALA A 125 5.42 -4.64 15.90
CA ALA A 125 5.95 -4.76 17.26
C ALA A 125 5.92 -3.45 18.06
N GLN A 126 5.77 -2.29 17.41
CA GLN A 126 5.75 -0.97 18.08
C GLN A 126 4.37 -0.55 18.62
N GLY A 127 3.34 -1.37 18.43
CA GLY A 127 2.01 -1.09 18.98
C GLY A 127 2.02 -1.05 20.52
N VAL A 128 1.55 0.03 21.10
CA VAL A 128 1.44 0.22 22.58
C VAL A 128 -0.01 0.41 22.95
N GLY A 129 -0.44 -0.33 23.95
CA GLY A 129 -1.78 -0.20 24.53
C GLY A 129 -2.09 -1.32 25.52
N SER A 130 -2.70 -0.99 26.66
CA SER A 130 -2.93 -1.93 27.78
C SER A 130 -4.31 -2.61 27.78
N THR A 131 -5.22 -2.28 26.84
CA THR A 131 -6.62 -2.76 26.86
C THR A 131 -7.19 -3.02 25.46
N GLY A 132 -6.41 -3.69 24.58
CA GLY A 132 -6.90 -4.04 23.23
C GLY A 132 -6.93 -2.89 22.22
N GLN A 133 -6.62 -1.66 22.61
CA GLN A 133 -6.44 -0.52 21.73
C GLN A 133 -4.95 -0.21 21.56
N THR A 134 -4.26 -1.02 20.76
CA THR A 134 -2.89 -0.72 20.40
C THR A 134 -2.84 0.39 19.35
N GLU A 135 -1.97 1.37 19.59
CA GLU A 135 -1.75 2.50 18.70
C GLU A 135 -0.27 2.64 18.35
N LEU A 136 0.01 2.80 17.07
CA LEU A 136 1.32 3.18 16.55
C LEU A 136 1.32 4.70 16.32
N SER A 137 1.99 5.44 17.20
CA SER A 137 2.05 6.89 17.12
C SER A 137 2.92 7.37 15.96
N ARG A 138 2.68 8.61 15.49
CA ARG A 138 3.51 9.26 14.47
C ARG A 138 4.98 9.39 14.91
N GLY A 139 5.22 9.67 16.20
CA GLY A 139 6.57 9.74 16.76
C GLY A 139 7.31 8.42 16.60
N ARG A 140 6.69 7.30 16.97
CA ARG A 140 7.29 5.97 16.79
C ARG A 140 7.56 5.61 15.34
N ILE A 141 6.70 6.02 14.43
CA ILE A 141 6.96 5.86 12.99
C ILE A 141 8.17 6.71 12.58
N ALA A 142 8.22 7.97 13.01
CA ALA A 142 9.32 8.88 12.67
C ALA A 142 10.67 8.42 13.26
N GLU A 143 10.68 7.85 14.45
CA GLU A 143 11.87 7.35 15.15
C GLU A 143 12.38 6.01 14.58
N ALA A 144 11.66 5.35 13.69
CA ALA A 144 12.07 4.07 13.12
C ALA A 144 13.45 4.19 12.45
N PRO A 145 14.47 3.39 12.89
CA PRO A 145 15.82 3.50 12.37
C PRO A 145 15.91 2.95 10.95
N ILE A 146 16.58 3.64 10.07
CA ILE A 146 16.85 3.21 8.70
C ILE A 146 18.31 3.44 8.32
N ILE A 147 18.78 2.69 7.34
CA ILE A 147 20.08 2.92 6.72
C ILE A 147 19.83 3.53 5.34
N VAL A 148 20.44 4.66 5.07
CA VAL A 148 20.20 5.46 3.87
C VAL A 148 21.47 5.47 3.01
N PRO A 149 21.47 4.80 1.85
CA PRO A 149 22.55 4.88 0.88
C PRO A 149 22.58 6.25 0.18
N PRO A 150 23.70 6.62 -0.49
CA PRO A 150 23.73 7.76 -1.38
C PRO A 150 22.63 7.69 -2.44
N LEU A 151 22.07 8.83 -2.84
CA LEU A 151 20.93 8.88 -3.77
C LEU A 151 21.21 8.17 -5.11
N ALA A 152 22.45 8.20 -5.58
CA ALA A 152 22.85 7.47 -6.79
C ALA A 152 22.67 5.95 -6.63
N VAL A 153 22.99 5.40 -5.45
CA VAL A 153 22.81 3.98 -5.13
C VAL A 153 21.32 3.63 -5.01
N GLN A 154 20.53 4.52 -4.38
CA GLN A 154 19.08 4.33 -4.29
C GLN A 154 18.45 4.27 -5.69
N ARG A 155 18.84 5.17 -6.60
CA ARG A 155 18.35 5.20 -7.99
C ARG A 155 18.77 3.96 -8.79
N ALA A 156 20.02 3.54 -8.69
CA ALA A 156 20.49 2.31 -9.33
C ALA A 156 19.70 1.08 -8.83
N PHE A 157 19.42 1.01 -7.53
CA PHE A 157 18.53 -0.01 -6.96
C PHE A 157 17.10 0.10 -7.51
N ALA A 158 16.54 1.31 -7.56
CA ALA A 158 15.20 1.56 -8.09
C ALA A 158 15.07 1.12 -9.56
N ASP A 159 16.08 1.36 -10.38
CA ASP A 159 16.09 0.97 -11.80
C ASP A 159 16.06 -0.57 -11.98
N LEU A 160 16.66 -1.31 -11.05
CA LEU A 160 16.61 -2.77 -11.06
C LEU A 160 15.24 -3.31 -10.58
N VAL A 161 14.67 -2.73 -9.51
CA VAL A 161 13.48 -3.30 -8.88
C VAL A 161 12.17 -2.81 -9.49
N ARG A 162 12.14 -1.62 -10.09
CA ARG A 162 10.94 -1.03 -10.68
C ARG A 162 10.28 -1.90 -11.76
N PRO A 163 11.01 -2.50 -12.71
CA PRO A 163 10.42 -3.42 -13.68
C PRO A 163 9.78 -4.65 -13.02
N MET A 164 10.45 -5.21 -12.00
CA MET A 164 9.95 -6.38 -11.27
C MET A 164 8.65 -6.04 -10.51
N ARG A 165 8.59 -4.87 -9.88
CA ARG A 165 7.38 -4.39 -9.18
C ARG A 165 6.22 -4.18 -10.13
N ARG A 166 6.45 -3.55 -11.31
CA ARG A 166 5.44 -3.37 -12.36
C ARG A 166 4.91 -4.70 -12.88
N LEU A 167 5.81 -5.67 -13.12
CA LEU A 167 5.40 -7.00 -13.54
C LEU A 167 4.55 -7.69 -12.48
N THR A 168 4.98 -7.62 -11.22
CA THR A 168 4.23 -8.16 -10.08
C THR A 168 2.82 -7.57 -10.00
N GLU A 169 2.69 -6.24 -10.10
CA GLU A 169 1.39 -5.56 -10.11
C GLU A 169 0.51 -5.99 -11.29
N THR A 170 1.10 -6.08 -12.49
CA THR A 170 0.39 -6.53 -13.69
C THR A 170 -0.14 -7.96 -13.53
N LEU A 171 0.70 -8.88 -13.04
CA LEU A 171 0.30 -10.27 -12.81
C LEU A 171 -0.80 -10.38 -11.74
N GLN A 172 -0.73 -9.57 -10.70
CA GLN A 172 -1.75 -9.54 -9.65
C GLN A 172 -3.10 -9.05 -10.15
N ASN A 173 -3.10 -7.98 -10.96
CA ASN A 173 -4.32 -7.49 -11.60
C ASN A 173 -4.92 -8.53 -12.53
N LYS A 174 -4.10 -9.27 -13.28
CA LYS A 174 -4.57 -10.41 -14.09
C LYS A 174 -5.19 -11.51 -13.23
N ILE A 175 -4.56 -11.87 -12.10
CA ILE A 175 -5.11 -12.85 -11.17
C ILE A 175 -6.47 -12.41 -10.61
N LEU A 176 -6.62 -11.15 -10.22
CA LEU A 176 -7.90 -10.60 -9.75
C LEU A 176 -8.98 -10.69 -10.83
N ASN A 177 -8.65 -10.26 -12.06
CA ASN A 177 -9.59 -10.34 -13.18
C ASN A 177 -10.00 -11.78 -13.49
N LEU A 178 -9.05 -12.72 -13.52
CA LEU A 178 -9.33 -14.14 -13.76
C LEU A 178 -10.21 -14.74 -12.66
N ARG A 179 -9.97 -14.39 -11.40
CA ARG A 179 -10.82 -14.82 -10.27
C ARG A 179 -12.23 -14.27 -10.41
N THR A 180 -12.38 -12.98 -10.70
CA THR A 180 -13.68 -12.36 -10.93
C THR A 180 -14.42 -13.02 -12.09
N THR A 181 -13.74 -13.26 -13.21
CA THR A 181 -14.31 -13.94 -14.37
C THR A 181 -14.76 -15.37 -14.02
N ARG A 182 -13.93 -16.13 -13.32
CA ARG A 182 -14.30 -17.47 -12.85
C ARG A 182 -15.54 -17.43 -11.97
N ASP A 183 -15.57 -16.53 -10.99
CA ASP A 183 -16.65 -16.44 -10.00
C ASP A 183 -17.98 -15.97 -10.63
N LEU A 184 -17.92 -15.22 -11.75
CA LEU A 184 -19.08 -14.85 -12.54
C LEU A 184 -19.56 -16.00 -13.47
N LEU A 185 -18.63 -16.76 -14.05
CA LEU A 185 -18.97 -17.79 -15.04
C LEU A 185 -19.35 -19.13 -14.40
N LEU A 186 -18.69 -19.52 -13.30
CA LEU A 186 -18.88 -20.84 -12.69
C LEU A 186 -20.33 -21.12 -12.29
N PRO A 187 -21.09 -20.21 -11.63
CA PRO A 187 -22.49 -20.43 -11.32
C PRO A 187 -23.37 -20.61 -12.58
N LYS A 188 -23.07 -19.86 -13.66
CA LYS A 188 -23.83 -19.93 -14.91
C LYS A 188 -23.60 -21.21 -15.68
N LEU A 189 -22.37 -21.74 -15.63
CA LEU A 189 -22.03 -23.05 -16.17
C LEU A 189 -22.72 -24.18 -15.41
N ILE A 190 -22.69 -24.13 -14.08
CA ILE A 190 -23.31 -25.16 -13.22
C ILE A 190 -24.83 -25.17 -13.37
N SER A 191 -25.46 -23.98 -13.49
CA SER A 191 -26.92 -23.88 -13.68
C SER A 191 -27.40 -24.19 -15.10
N GLY A 192 -26.48 -24.34 -16.07
CA GLY A 192 -26.83 -24.50 -17.48
C GLY A 192 -27.31 -23.21 -18.15
N GLU A 193 -27.24 -22.05 -17.50
CA GLU A 193 -27.55 -20.74 -18.09
C GLU A 193 -26.55 -20.41 -19.23
N LEU A 194 -25.33 -20.89 -19.11
CA LEU A 194 -24.28 -20.79 -20.13
C LEU A 194 -23.95 -22.19 -20.64
N ASP A 195 -24.38 -22.48 -21.87
CA ASP A 195 -24.03 -23.72 -22.58
C ASP A 195 -22.73 -23.53 -23.38
N VAL A 196 -21.76 -24.36 -23.12
CA VAL A 196 -20.44 -24.37 -23.82
C VAL A 196 -20.25 -25.59 -24.70
N SER A 197 -21.29 -26.43 -24.89
CA SER A 197 -21.18 -27.68 -25.67
C SER A 197 -20.78 -27.47 -27.13
N ALA A 198 -21.05 -26.30 -27.70
CA ALA A 198 -20.70 -25.93 -29.07
C ALA A 198 -19.38 -25.14 -29.16
N MET A 199 -18.68 -24.90 -28.05
CA MET A 199 -17.39 -24.19 -28.09
C MET A 199 -16.29 -25.12 -28.58
N PRO A 200 -15.36 -24.65 -29.44
CA PRO A 200 -14.19 -25.44 -29.80
C PRO A 200 -13.35 -25.72 -28.55
N GLU A 201 -12.72 -26.90 -28.50
CA GLU A 201 -11.76 -27.21 -27.44
C GLU A 201 -10.66 -26.14 -27.42
N PRO A 202 -10.27 -25.65 -26.21
CA PRO A 202 -9.19 -24.68 -26.10
C PRO A 202 -7.89 -25.31 -26.63
N GLU A 203 -7.18 -24.60 -27.52
CA GLU A 203 -5.84 -24.98 -27.91
C GLU A 203 -4.97 -25.07 -26.63
N VAL A 204 -4.54 -26.28 -26.30
CA VAL A 204 -3.59 -26.49 -25.22
C VAL A 204 -2.28 -25.86 -25.65
N LEU A 205 -2.00 -24.66 -25.15
CA LEU A 205 -0.68 -24.08 -25.28
C LEU A 205 0.32 -25.06 -24.65
N ALA A 206 1.07 -25.74 -25.50
CA ALA A 206 2.16 -26.60 -25.07
C ALA A 206 3.12 -25.77 -24.18
N ALA A 207 3.33 -26.23 -22.96
CA ALA A 207 4.21 -25.63 -21.97
C ALA A 207 5.68 -25.79 -22.37
#